data_04ecb547a0e1366c33b94f804b3327a7
#
_entry.id   04ecb547a0e1366c33b94f804b3327a7
#
_cell.length_a   1.000
_cell.length_b   1.000
_cell.length_c   1.000
_cell.angle_alpha   90.00
_cell.angle_beta   90.00
_cell.angle_gamma   90.00
#
_symmetry.space_group_name_H-M   'P 1'
#
loop_
_entity.id
_entity.type
_entity.pdbx_description
1 polymer ?
#
loop_
_entity_poly.entity_id
_entity_poly.type
_entity_poly.pdbx_seq_one_letter_code
_entity_poly.pdbx_strand_id
1 'polypeptide(L)'
;MHDSLPPFPLWSFREDVFVEPDPDQGVIVVHSRWEDTVLPMPAPAVVEALRRMSLGPISLGNVIRSDADRQALGVLLDRLGHLIVRSFGVDREQPLISVVPLTPQAGFRLPDRPPVHPVRLSRFAVLTTDGGNYLLESPLSHHRVILHRADAIGHLGTLMRPALAADAGPETRSVISYLMAAGMVVEAVGGDPFQRVEFAEDHDPALTAWTPIDLMFHTRSTLGRHDQDFGVTYPLGEHGSVEPVVKEAADGIALPRPSWDDLAADPPFSAVAEAHRPAQTFSGEAMTLTDLGALLYRTARVRSLTGSPSTEATATTSDRPHPTSGDCHELELYAVVDRCAGLARGVYHYDPYRHALNPLDGDPDELLVSANLASPPPVLLMVTARFRRLSWKYNGLGYSLVLTDAGALVQTLSLVATALGLAGRRLDGPDIEASAQVFGLDWRTESSVCGYAVGHAGTGFTGDGYPVNDAEWPMLAAALLA
;
A
#
# COMPACT_ATOMS: atom_id res chain seq x y z
N MET A 1 45.21 -1.11 -17.28
CA MET A 1 44.40 -0.27 -18.17
C MET A 1 43.40 -1.21 -18.81
N HIS A 2 42.15 -1.29 -18.28
CA HIS A 2 41.10 -1.98 -19.00
C HIS A 2 40.70 -1.06 -20.16
N ASP A 3 40.82 -1.56 -21.40
CA ASP A 3 40.25 -0.89 -22.56
C ASP A 3 38.74 -0.78 -22.35
N SER A 4 38.28 0.39 -21.90
CA SER A 4 36.83 0.67 -21.79
C SER A 4 36.27 0.71 -23.20
N LEU A 5 35.45 -0.26 -23.55
CA LEU A 5 34.65 -0.24 -24.77
C LEU A 5 33.74 1.00 -24.74
N PRO A 6 33.46 1.61 -25.92
CA PRO A 6 32.43 2.65 -25.93
C PRO A 6 31.11 2.06 -25.45
N PRO A 7 30.33 2.84 -24.71
CA PRO A 7 29.01 2.40 -24.20
C PRO A 7 28.14 1.87 -25.34
N PHE A 8 27.45 0.75 -25.10
CA PHE A 8 26.64 0.10 -26.14
C PHE A 8 25.26 -0.35 -25.63
N PRO A 9 24.22 -0.23 -26.48
CA PRO A 9 22.88 -0.67 -26.11
C PRO A 9 22.75 -2.19 -26.20
N LEU A 10 22.00 -2.76 -25.24
CA LEU A 10 21.62 -4.16 -25.20
C LEU A 10 20.09 -4.28 -25.12
N TRP A 11 19.58 -5.37 -25.66
CA TRP A 11 18.16 -5.63 -25.79
C TRP A 11 17.86 -7.04 -25.33
N SER A 12 16.84 -7.20 -24.48
CA SER A 12 16.28 -8.50 -24.12
C SER A 12 14.77 -8.38 -23.97
N PHE A 13 14.10 -9.49 -23.95
CA PHE A 13 12.73 -9.52 -23.43
C PHE A 13 12.74 -9.54 -21.90
N ARG A 14 11.58 -9.25 -21.31
CA ARG A 14 11.29 -9.50 -19.90
C ARG A 14 11.42 -11.01 -19.61
N GLU A 15 11.67 -11.37 -18.36
CA GLU A 15 11.85 -12.77 -17.91
C GLU A 15 10.62 -13.65 -18.15
N ASP A 16 9.42 -13.03 -18.15
CA ASP A 16 8.13 -13.70 -18.37
C ASP A 16 7.73 -13.77 -19.84
N VAL A 17 8.62 -13.35 -20.78
CA VAL A 17 8.34 -13.33 -22.21
C VAL A 17 9.14 -14.41 -22.94
N PHE A 18 8.46 -15.22 -23.72
CA PHE A 18 9.08 -16.19 -24.61
C PHE A 18 8.45 -16.16 -26.01
N VAL A 19 9.23 -16.61 -26.96
CA VAL A 19 8.93 -16.49 -28.40
C VAL A 19 8.82 -17.88 -28.99
N GLU A 20 7.66 -18.20 -29.56
CA GLU A 20 7.37 -19.48 -30.18
C GLU A 20 7.06 -19.31 -31.69
N PRO A 21 7.96 -19.74 -32.58
CA PRO A 21 7.68 -19.79 -34.01
C PRO A 21 6.72 -20.95 -34.34
N ASP A 22 5.68 -20.65 -35.13
CA ASP A 22 4.80 -21.66 -35.76
C ASP A 22 4.95 -21.58 -37.28
N PRO A 23 5.86 -22.41 -37.86
CA PRO A 23 6.11 -22.43 -39.31
C PRO A 23 4.91 -22.93 -40.13
N ASP A 24 4.07 -23.79 -39.53
CA ASP A 24 2.92 -24.39 -40.22
C ASP A 24 1.82 -23.33 -40.46
N GLN A 25 1.66 -22.43 -39.52
CA GLN A 25 0.73 -21.29 -39.66
C GLN A 25 1.40 -20.04 -40.25
N GLY A 26 2.71 -20.02 -40.42
CA GLY A 26 3.45 -18.86 -40.92
C GLY A 26 3.44 -17.69 -39.95
N VAL A 27 3.39 -17.93 -38.65
CA VAL A 27 3.35 -16.93 -37.59
C VAL A 27 4.42 -17.16 -36.53
N ILE A 28 4.67 -16.14 -35.73
CA ILE A 28 5.43 -16.21 -34.49
C ILE A 28 4.54 -15.70 -33.37
N VAL A 29 4.48 -16.41 -32.26
CA VAL A 29 3.72 -16.01 -31.06
C VAL A 29 4.69 -15.51 -29.99
N VAL A 30 4.44 -14.34 -29.48
CA VAL A 30 5.15 -13.77 -28.34
C VAL A 30 4.23 -13.84 -27.13
N HIS A 31 4.55 -14.76 -26.22
CA HIS A 31 3.79 -14.97 -24.98
C HIS A 31 4.26 -14.03 -23.89
N SER A 32 3.33 -13.46 -23.16
CA SER A 32 3.61 -12.60 -22.01
C SER A 32 2.52 -12.73 -20.94
N ARG A 33 2.80 -12.28 -19.74
CA ARG A 33 1.81 -12.22 -18.64
C ARG A 33 0.59 -11.32 -18.94
N TRP A 34 0.70 -10.43 -19.91
CA TRP A 34 -0.37 -9.48 -20.26
C TRP A 34 -1.26 -10.02 -21.37
N GLU A 35 -0.66 -10.47 -22.46
CA GLU A 35 -1.36 -11.06 -23.61
C GLU A 35 -0.37 -11.78 -24.53
N ASP A 36 -0.90 -12.69 -25.33
CA ASP A 36 -0.15 -13.31 -26.41
C ASP A 36 -0.27 -12.47 -27.68
N THR A 37 0.87 -12.11 -28.26
CA THR A 37 0.93 -11.31 -29.48
C THR A 37 1.28 -12.21 -30.67
N VAL A 38 0.35 -12.38 -31.60
CA VAL A 38 0.57 -13.13 -32.86
C VAL A 38 1.07 -12.18 -33.94
N LEU A 39 2.19 -12.53 -34.56
CA LEU A 39 2.85 -11.76 -35.59
C LEU A 39 3.07 -12.63 -36.85
N PRO A 40 3.01 -12.07 -38.07
CA PRO A 40 3.46 -12.79 -39.26
C PRO A 40 4.92 -13.21 -39.11
N MET A 41 5.26 -14.41 -39.60
CA MET A 41 6.63 -14.94 -39.55
C MET A 41 7.62 -13.98 -40.22
N PRO A 42 8.57 -13.39 -39.48
CA PRO A 42 9.54 -12.50 -40.05
C PRO A 42 10.72 -13.29 -40.70
N ALA A 43 11.66 -12.57 -41.29
CA ALA A 43 12.86 -13.18 -41.85
C ALA A 43 13.64 -13.99 -40.80
N PRO A 44 14.35 -15.07 -41.19
CA PRO A 44 15.04 -15.95 -40.24
C PRO A 44 16.03 -15.24 -39.30
N ALA A 45 16.71 -14.21 -39.79
CA ALA A 45 17.63 -13.40 -38.96
C ALA A 45 16.88 -12.64 -37.86
N VAL A 46 15.67 -12.16 -38.14
CA VAL A 46 14.82 -11.47 -37.15
C VAL A 46 14.26 -12.48 -36.14
N VAL A 47 13.81 -13.67 -36.55
CA VAL A 47 13.41 -14.75 -35.67
C VAL A 47 14.54 -15.10 -34.69
N GLU A 48 15.76 -15.26 -35.20
CA GLU A 48 16.93 -15.58 -34.39
C GLU A 48 17.27 -14.43 -33.42
N ALA A 49 17.10 -13.16 -33.81
CA ALA A 49 17.28 -12.02 -32.91
C ALA A 49 16.27 -12.07 -31.77
N LEU A 50 14.96 -12.26 -32.05
CA LEU A 50 13.91 -12.35 -31.05
C LEU A 50 14.15 -13.55 -30.10
N ARG A 51 14.54 -14.70 -30.64
CA ARG A 51 14.87 -15.88 -29.83
C ARG A 51 16.03 -15.61 -28.88
N ARG A 52 17.09 -14.96 -29.35
CA ARG A 52 18.23 -14.62 -28.49
C ARG A 52 17.86 -13.58 -27.42
N MET A 53 16.99 -12.65 -27.74
CA MET A 53 16.47 -11.68 -26.76
C MET A 53 15.69 -12.36 -25.61
N SER A 54 15.06 -13.51 -25.84
CA SER A 54 14.42 -14.30 -24.77
C SER A 54 15.43 -15.02 -23.87
N LEU A 55 16.67 -15.18 -24.31
CA LEU A 55 17.74 -15.83 -23.53
C LEU A 55 18.56 -14.84 -22.70
N GLY A 56 18.48 -13.56 -22.99
CA GLY A 56 19.20 -12.51 -22.26
C GLY A 56 19.58 -11.30 -23.12
N PRO A 57 20.30 -10.34 -22.54
CA PRO A 57 20.69 -9.10 -23.20
C PRO A 57 21.63 -9.35 -24.40
N ILE A 58 21.28 -8.86 -25.57
CA ILE A 58 22.10 -8.95 -26.79
C ILE A 58 22.32 -7.59 -27.41
N SER A 59 23.45 -7.44 -28.12
CA SER A 59 23.66 -6.35 -29.09
C SER A 59 23.05 -6.78 -30.45
N LEU A 60 22.09 -6.01 -30.95
CA LEU A 60 21.41 -6.33 -32.23
C LEU A 60 22.35 -6.38 -33.39
N GLY A 61 23.43 -5.59 -33.40
CA GLY A 61 24.45 -5.60 -34.46
C GLY A 61 25.21 -6.93 -34.60
N ASN A 62 25.17 -7.78 -33.56
CA ASN A 62 25.80 -9.10 -33.63
C ASN A 62 24.95 -10.15 -34.38
N VAL A 63 23.67 -9.86 -34.60
CA VAL A 63 22.71 -10.81 -35.21
C VAL A 63 22.20 -10.27 -36.55
N ILE A 64 21.85 -9.00 -36.61
CA ILE A 64 21.27 -8.33 -37.78
C ILE A 64 22.35 -7.62 -38.59
N ARG A 65 22.58 -8.08 -39.83
CA ARG A 65 23.60 -7.57 -40.69
C ARG A 65 23.05 -6.77 -41.89
N SER A 66 21.84 -7.08 -42.36
CA SER A 66 21.22 -6.36 -43.47
C SER A 66 20.38 -5.18 -43.00
N ASP A 67 20.28 -4.12 -43.80
CA ASP A 67 19.44 -2.97 -43.49
C ASP A 67 17.96 -3.30 -43.56
N ALA A 68 17.55 -4.22 -44.45
CA ALA A 68 16.19 -4.70 -44.55
C ALA A 68 15.74 -5.42 -43.26
N ASP A 69 16.58 -6.33 -42.72
CA ASP A 69 16.27 -7.03 -41.44
C ASP A 69 16.31 -6.05 -40.29
N ARG A 70 17.16 -5.04 -40.29
CA ARG A 70 17.24 -3.99 -39.29
C ARG A 70 15.95 -3.18 -39.24
N GLN A 71 15.44 -2.79 -40.41
CA GLN A 71 14.17 -2.08 -40.52
C GLN A 71 12.99 -2.94 -40.07
N ALA A 72 12.93 -4.20 -40.54
CA ALA A 72 11.87 -5.16 -40.12
C ALA A 72 11.87 -5.40 -38.63
N LEU A 73 13.05 -5.63 -38.02
CA LEU A 73 13.18 -5.78 -36.57
C LEU A 73 12.76 -4.49 -35.84
N GLY A 74 13.13 -3.32 -36.31
CA GLY A 74 12.78 -2.04 -35.74
C GLY A 74 11.25 -1.87 -35.59
N VAL A 75 10.48 -2.19 -36.65
CA VAL A 75 9.02 -2.15 -36.61
C VAL A 75 8.43 -3.11 -35.54
N LEU A 76 9.02 -4.31 -35.42
CA LEU A 76 8.57 -5.28 -34.40
C LEU A 76 8.94 -4.81 -32.98
N LEU A 77 10.13 -4.28 -32.78
CA LEU A 77 10.57 -3.75 -31.49
C LEU A 77 9.72 -2.55 -31.04
N ASP A 78 9.28 -1.70 -31.96
CA ASP A 78 8.35 -0.61 -31.64
C ASP A 78 6.99 -1.16 -31.19
N ARG A 79 6.47 -2.19 -31.87
CA ARG A 79 5.22 -2.84 -31.51
C ARG A 79 5.29 -3.60 -30.17
N LEU A 80 6.41 -4.25 -29.89
CA LEU A 80 6.67 -5.02 -28.68
C LEU A 80 7.36 -4.21 -27.57
N GLY A 81 7.44 -2.89 -27.70
CA GLY A 81 8.24 -2.03 -26.83
C GLY A 81 7.99 -2.20 -25.34
N HIS A 82 6.74 -2.48 -24.99
CA HIS A 82 6.31 -2.75 -23.60
C HIS A 82 6.80 -4.10 -23.04
N LEU A 83 7.33 -4.99 -23.87
CA LEU A 83 7.90 -6.28 -23.47
C LEU A 83 9.42 -6.27 -23.43
N ILE A 84 10.06 -5.17 -23.87
CA ILE A 84 11.50 -5.12 -24.14
C ILE A 84 12.25 -4.41 -23.03
N VAL A 85 13.19 -5.11 -22.43
CA VAL A 85 14.18 -4.55 -21.50
C VAL A 85 15.28 -3.87 -22.29
N ARG A 86 15.59 -2.63 -21.93
CA ARG A 86 16.62 -1.80 -22.54
C ARG A 86 17.79 -1.68 -21.59
N SER A 87 18.89 -2.34 -21.92
CA SER A 87 20.08 -2.33 -21.07
C SER A 87 21.22 -1.54 -21.71
N PHE A 88 22.14 -1.13 -20.88
CA PHE A 88 23.30 -0.34 -21.24
C PHE A 88 24.56 -1.01 -20.67
N GLY A 89 25.47 -1.38 -21.57
CA GLY A 89 26.75 -2.02 -21.24
C GLY A 89 27.92 -1.06 -21.44
N VAL A 90 28.95 -1.20 -20.61
CA VAL A 90 30.22 -0.45 -20.69
C VAL A 90 31.40 -1.38 -20.93
N ASP A 91 31.21 -2.67 -20.74
CA ASP A 91 32.18 -3.75 -20.95
C ASP A 91 31.47 -5.04 -21.35
N ARG A 92 32.17 -6.18 -21.31
CA ARG A 92 31.60 -7.50 -21.65
C ARG A 92 31.03 -8.26 -20.47
N GLU A 93 30.98 -7.63 -19.31
CA GLU A 93 30.40 -8.20 -18.10
C GLU A 93 28.89 -7.95 -18.02
N GLN A 94 28.38 -7.75 -16.81
CA GLN A 94 26.98 -7.40 -16.59
C GLN A 94 26.65 -6.01 -17.15
N PRO A 95 25.43 -5.77 -17.64
CA PRO A 95 24.98 -4.43 -17.94
C PRO A 95 25.20 -3.49 -16.75
N LEU A 96 25.47 -2.23 -17.01
CA LEU A 96 25.54 -1.21 -15.97
C LEU A 96 24.14 -0.97 -15.36
N ILE A 97 23.17 -0.77 -16.26
CA ILE A 97 21.75 -0.58 -15.91
C ILE A 97 20.84 -1.32 -16.90
N SER A 98 19.66 -1.68 -16.43
CA SER A 98 18.56 -2.21 -17.26
C SER A 98 17.26 -1.47 -16.95
N VAL A 99 16.55 -1.03 -17.98
CA VAL A 99 15.22 -0.42 -17.88
C VAL A 99 14.18 -1.47 -18.25
N VAL A 100 13.39 -1.87 -17.26
CA VAL A 100 12.40 -2.94 -17.36
C VAL A 100 11.00 -2.33 -17.40
N PRO A 101 10.20 -2.58 -18.43
CA PRO A 101 8.80 -2.13 -18.46
C PRO A 101 7.96 -2.90 -17.40
N LEU A 102 7.06 -2.17 -16.72
CA LEU A 102 6.20 -2.70 -15.65
C LEU A 102 4.74 -2.87 -16.08
N THR A 103 4.35 -2.26 -17.20
CA THR A 103 2.96 -2.22 -17.64
C THR A 103 2.88 -2.26 -19.17
N PRO A 104 1.72 -2.64 -19.75
CA PRO A 104 1.52 -2.58 -21.20
C PRO A 104 1.63 -1.18 -21.81
N GLN A 105 1.49 -0.13 -20.98
CA GLN A 105 1.60 1.27 -21.39
C GLN A 105 3.04 1.79 -21.39
N ALA A 106 4.00 0.97 -20.97
CA ALA A 106 5.40 1.37 -20.94
C ALA A 106 5.92 1.68 -22.36
N GLY A 107 6.44 2.88 -22.52
CA GLY A 107 7.10 3.32 -23.76
C GLY A 107 8.48 3.86 -23.43
N PHE A 108 9.52 3.26 -24.02
CA PHE A 108 10.90 3.68 -23.83
C PHE A 108 11.43 4.39 -25.08
N ARG A 109 11.68 5.69 -24.97
CA ARG A 109 12.25 6.49 -26.04
C ARG A 109 13.40 7.34 -25.53
N LEU A 110 14.58 7.09 -26.04
CA LEU A 110 15.73 7.93 -25.72
C LEU A 110 15.51 9.35 -26.26
N PRO A 111 15.96 10.38 -25.54
CA PRO A 111 15.91 11.75 -26.04
C PRO A 111 16.68 11.90 -27.33
N ASP A 112 16.09 12.58 -28.31
CA ASP A 112 16.75 12.82 -29.61
C ASP A 112 18.02 13.72 -29.48
N ARG A 113 18.06 14.52 -28.39
CA ARG A 113 19.19 15.41 -28.05
C ARG A 113 19.46 15.34 -26.56
N PRO A 114 20.71 15.51 -26.14
CA PRO A 114 21.03 15.67 -24.71
C PRO A 114 20.24 16.83 -24.10
N PRO A 115 19.85 16.74 -22.81
CA PRO A 115 19.18 17.84 -22.12
C PRO A 115 20.08 19.07 -22.08
N VAL A 116 19.50 20.24 -22.31
CA VAL A 116 20.22 21.53 -22.35
C VAL A 116 20.14 22.25 -20.99
N HIS A 117 19.14 21.94 -20.21
CA HIS A 117 18.96 22.47 -18.87
C HIS A 117 19.48 21.49 -17.81
N PRO A 118 19.72 21.95 -16.56
CA PRO A 118 20.08 21.07 -15.47
C PRO A 118 19.09 19.93 -15.28
N VAL A 119 19.58 18.74 -14.99
CA VAL A 119 18.79 17.54 -14.69
C VAL A 119 19.03 17.08 -13.26
N ARG A 120 18.05 16.44 -12.67
CA ARG A 120 18.15 15.77 -11.35
C ARG A 120 17.30 14.50 -11.33
N LEU A 121 17.51 13.65 -10.32
CA LEU A 121 16.54 12.59 -10.00
C LEU A 121 15.19 13.22 -9.65
N SER A 122 14.12 12.61 -10.14
CA SER A 122 12.76 12.96 -9.71
C SER A 122 12.65 12.83 -8.19
N ARG A 123 11.94 13.75 -7.53
CA ARG A 123 11.67 13.64 -6.10
C ARG A 123 10.83 12.41 -5.74
N PHE A 124 10.17 11.80 -6.73
CA PHE A 124 9.40 10.57 -6.59
C PHE A 124 10.21 9.30 -6.89
N ALA A 125 11.49 9.43 -7.25
CA ALA A 125 12.35 8.26 -7.46
C ALA A 125 12.78 7.67 -6.12
N VAL A 126 12.56 6.37 -5.95
CA VAL A 126 12.87 5.61 -4.73
C VAL A 126 13.86 4.51 -5.08
N LEU A 127 14.96 4.44 -4.34
CA LEU A 127 16.00 3.43 -4.49
C LEU A 127 15.83 2.36 -3.40
N THR A 128 15.71 1.12 -3.82
CA THR A 128 15.62 -0.06 -2.94
C THR A 128 16.67 -1.11 -3.34
N THR A 129 16.75 -2.20 -2.60
CA THR A 129 17.64 -3.33 -2.91
C THR A 129 16.83 -4.61 -3.06
N ASP A 130 17.19 -5.44 -4.04
CA ASP A 130 16.61 -6.75 -4.26
C ASP A 130 17.64 -7.71 -4.89
N GLY A 131 17.83 -8.88 -4.29
CA GLY A 131 18.68 -9.96 -4.84
C GLY A 131 20.12 -9.56 -5.15
N GLY A 132 20.69 -8.53 -4.48
CA GLY A 132 22.03 -8.02 -4.72
C GLY A 132 22.11 -6.91 -5.77
N ASN A 133 20.99 -6.50 -6.35
CA ASN A 133 20.86 -5.34 -7.23
C ASN A 133 20.27 -4.14 -6.52
N TYR A 134 20.44 -2.95 -7.07
CA TYR A 134 19.66 -1.78 -6.69
C TYR A 134 18.52 -1.57 -7.68
N LEU A 135 17.34 -1.29 -7.15
CA LEU A 135 16.15 -0.98 -7.94
C LEU A 135 15.79 0.50 -7.77
N LEU A 136 15.72 1.23 -8.88
CA LEU A 136 15.22 2.59 -8.92
C LEU A 136 13.84 2.59 -9.55
N GLU A 137 12.83 3.02 -8.78
CA GLU A 137 11.43 3.03 -9.19
C GLU A 137 10.80 4.40 -8.92
N SER A 138 9.74 4.72 -9.64
CA SER A 138 8.92 5.90 -9.40
C SER A 138 7.46 5.58 -9.63
N PRO A 139 6.54 6.05 -8.77
CA PRO A 139 5.10 5.89 -8.99
C PRO A 139 4.61 6.61 -10.26
N LEU A 140 5.38 7.55 -10.77
CA LEU A 140 5.08 8.29 -12.00
C LEU A 140 5.52 7.53 -13.26
N SER A 141 6.40 6.54 -13.13
CA SER A 141 6.96 5.78 -14.23
C SER A 141 6.21 4.47 -14.49
N HIS A 142 6.26 4.00 -15.74
CA HIS A 142 5.88 2.65 -16.16
C HIS A 142 7.10 1.72 -16.29
N HIS A 143 8.26 2.13 -15.74
CA HIS A 143 9.50 1.37 -15.79
C HIS A 143 10.11 1.23 -14.41
N ARG A 144 10.88 0.16 -14.25
CA ARG A 144 11.85 -0.04 -13.16
C ARG A 144 13.24 0.02 -13.76
N VAL A 145 14.18 0.62 -13.08
CA VAL A 145 15.58 0.59 -13.47
C VAL A 145 16.34 -0.29 -12.50
N ILE A 146 17.00 -1.33 -13.03
CA ILE A 146 17.88 -2.20 -12.27
C ILE A 146 19.32 -1.69 -12.46
N LEU A 147 19.98 -1.42 -11.35
CA LEU A 147 21.41 -1.09 -11.34
C LEU A 147 22.16 -2.35 -10.89
N HIS A 148 22.89 -2.94 -11.85
CA HIS A 148 23.54 -4.24 -11.62
C HIS A 148 24.89 -4.13 -10.94
N ARG A 149 25.47 -2.94 -10.89
CA ARG A 149 26.86 -2.73 -10.45
C ARG A 149 26.96 -1.54 -9.50
N ALA A 150 27.94 -1.58 -8.60
CA ALA A 150 28.16 -0.51 -7.63
C ALA A 150 28.53 0.83 -8.28
N ASP A 151 29.23 0.83 -9.41
CA ASP A 151 29.58 2.05 -10.17
C ASP A 151 28.36 2.77 -10.75
N ALA A 152 27.27 2.05 -11.05
CA ALA A 152 25.99 2.65 -11.43
C ALA A 152 25.45 3.64 -10.39
N ILE A 153 25.67 3.36 -9.09
CA ILE A 153 25.30 4.27 -8.00
C ILE A 153 26.10 5.58 -8.05
N GLY A 154 27.37 5.51 -8.45
CA GLY A 154 28.19 6.71 -8.63
C GLY A 154 27.57 7.68 -9.65
N HIS A 155 27.01 7.17 -10.75
CA HIS A 155 26.30 8.00 -11.74
C HIS A 155 25.01 8.60 -11.16
N LEU A 156 24.24 7.85 -10.37
CA LEU A 156 23.06 8.40 -9.68
C LEU A 156 23.44 9.50 -8.69
N GLY A 157 24.57 9.35 -7.99
CA GLY A 157 25.06 10.32 -7.03
C GLY A 157 25.26 11.71 -7.63
N THR A 158 25.64 11.78 -8.92
CA THR A 158 25.78 13.06 -9.64
C THR A 158 24.45 13.78 -9.86
N LEU A 159 23.31 13.08 -9.79
CA LEU A 159 21.96 13.56 -10.04
C LEU A 159 21.17 13.88 -8.76
N MET A 160 21.80 13.73 -7.58
CA MET A 160 21.18 14.16 -6.30
C MET A 160 20.96 15.68 -6.22
N ARG A 161 21.72 16.43 -7.02
CA ARG A 161 21.58 17.88 -7.18
C ARG A 161 21.43 18.19 -8.66
N PRO A 162 20.81 19.35 -9.00
CA PRO A 162 20.74 19.77 -10.40
C PRO A 162 22.13 19.85 -11.02
N ALA A 163 22.35 19.16 -12.13
CA ALA A 163 23.62 19.09 -12.85
C ALA A 163 23.40 19.21 -14.35
N LEU A 164 24.32 19.86 -15.06
CA LEU A 164 24.30 19.91 -16.53
C LEU A 164 24.84 18.57 -17.09
N ALA A 165 24.04 17.93 -17.94
CA ALA A 165 24.47 16.69 -18.60
C ALA A 165 25.72 16.90 -19.49
N ALA A 166 25.93 18.13 -19.99
CA ALA A 166 27.10 18.47 -20.79
C ALA A 166 28.42 18.34 -20.02
N ASP A 167 28.41 18.58 -18.72
CA ASP A 167 29.60 18.51 -17.85
C ASP A 167 29.95 17.07 -17.44
N ALA A 168 29.04 16.12 -17.69
CA ALA A 168 29.22 14.72 -17.33
C ALA A 168 30.08 13.97 -18.37
N GLY A 169 30.74 12.91 -17.93
CA GLY A 169 31.45 11.97 -18.82
C GLY A 169 30.49 11.20 -19.74
N PRO A 170 31.00 10.54 -20.79
CA PRO A 170 30.16 9.85 -21.79
C PRO A 170 29.23 8.80 -21.20
N GLU A 171 29.72 8.02 -20.27
CA GLU A 171 28.93 6.98 -19.55
C GLU A 171 27.79 7.59 -18.75
N THR A 172 28.08 8.61 -17.93
CA THR A 172 27.08 9.32 -17.14
C THR A 172 26.01 9.96 -18.03
N ARG A 173 26.39 10.53 -19.19
CA ARG A 173 25.42 11.08 -20.17
C ARG A 173 24.48 10.02 -20.71
N SER A 174 25.01 8.83 -21.00
CA SER A 174 24.18 7.71 -21.45
C SER A 174 23.24 7.23 -20.33
N VAL A 175 23.73 7.11 -19.12
CA VAL A 175 22.89 6.80 -17.95
C VAL A 175 21.78 7.84 -17.77
N ILE A 176 22.10 9.14 -17.85
CA ILE A 176 21.10 10.23 -17.79
C ILE A 176 20.02 10.03 -18.86
N SER A 177 20.41 9.75 -20.11
CA SER A 177 19.45 9.56 -21.21
C SER A 177 18.53 8.36 -20.98
N TYR A 178 19.05 7.25 -20.46
CA TYR A 178 18.23 6.07 -20.10
C TYR A 178 17.29 6.37 -18.93
N LEU A 179 17.76 7.06 -17.89
CA LEU A 179 16.95 7.44 -16.75
C LEU A 179 15.86 8.45 -17.10
N MET A 180 16.14 9.38 -18.02
CA MET A 180 15.12 10.29 -18.57
C MET A 180 14.06 9.52 -19.34
N ALA A 181 14.47 8.61 -20.24
CA ALA A 181 13.56 7.74 -20.99
C ALA A 181 12.71 6.84 -20.08
N ALA A 182 13.26 6.44 -18.93
CA ALA A 182 12.57 5.68 -17.89
C ALA A 182 11.71 6.55 -16.96
N GLY A 183 11.73 7.88 -17.08
CA GLY A 183 10.97 8.78 -16.20
C GLY A 183 11.53 8.90 -14.77
N MET A 184 12.81 8.57 -14.57
CA MET A 184 13.48 8.66 -13.26
C MET A 184 14.23 9.97 -13.07
N VAL A 185 14.55 10.65 -14.18
CA VAL A 185 15.27 11.93 -14.21
C VAL A 185 14.42 12.97 -14.90
N VAL A 186 14.39 14.16 -14.33
CA VAL A 186 13.64 15.32 -14.83
C VAL A 186 14.60 16.44 -15.23
N GLU A 187 14.24 17.15 -16.30
CA GLU A 187 14.96 18.35 -16.76
C GLU A 187 14.28 19.60 -16.23
N ALA A 188 15.05 20.62 -15.88
CA ALA A 188 14.57 21.90 -15.42
C ALA A 188 13.72 22.63 -16.47
N VAL A 189 12.72 23.37 -16.02
CA VAL A 189 11.82 24.17 -16.87
C VAL A 189 12.44 25.55 -17.12
N GLY A 190 13.53 25.62 -17.88
CA GLY A 190 14.25 26.86 -18.12
C GLY A 190 15.13 27.29 -16.94
N GLY A 191 15.95 28.29 -17.12
CA GLY A 191 16.73 28.87 -16.03
C GLY A 191 18.00 29.55 -16.53
N ASP A 192 18.20 30.77 -16.05
CA ASP A 192 19.53 31.38 -15.98
C ASP A 192 20.35 30.55 -14.98
N PRO A 193 21.61 30.16 -15.29
CA PRO A 193 22.50 29.44 -14.37
C PRO A 193 22.69 30.14 -13.01
N PHE A 194 22.33 31.43 -12.90
CA PHE A 194 22.39 32.23 -11.70
C PHE A 194 21.05 32.37 -10.95
N GLN A 195 19.96 31.82 -11.50
CA GLN A 195 18.65 31.80 -10.85
C GLN A 195 18.36 30.44 -10.22
N ARG A 196 17.35 30.40 -9.34
CA ARG A 196 16.87 29.14 -8.74
C ARG A 196 16.38 28.20 -9.86
N VAL A 197 16.98 27.02 -9.95
CA VAL A 197 16.58 25.98 -10.91
C VAL A 197 15.22 25.42 -10.50
N GLU A 198 14.24 25.44 -11.40
CA GLU A 198 12.88 24.99 -11.15
C GLU A 198 12.54 23.75 -11.98
N PHE A 199 11.80 22.84 -11.40
CA PHE A 199 11.34 21.60 -12.05
C PHE A 199 9.82 21.55 -12.07
N ALA A 200 9.23 21.11 -13.17
CA ALA A 200 7.78 21.05 -13.35
C ALA A 200 7.08 20.25 -12.24
N GLU A 201 7.67 19.13 -11.81
CA GLU A 201 7.11 18.28 -10.77
C GLU A 201 6.96 18.94 -9.39
N ASP A 202 7.74 20.01 -9.12
CA ASP A 202 7.69 20.73 -7.85
C ASP A 202 6.49 21.70 -7.78
N HIS A 203 5.96 22.08 -8.94
CA HIS A 203 4.89 23.06 -9.09
C HIS A 203 3.61 22.49 -9.71
N ASP A 204 3.63 21.22 -10.12
CA ASP A 204 2.44 20.55 -10.65
C ASP A 204 1.39 20.40 -9.54
N PRO A 205 0.19 21.06 -9.66
CA PRO A 205 -0.86 20.96 -8.65
C PRO A 205 -1.31 19.54 -8.37
N ALA A 206 -1.19 18.64 -9.35
CA ALA A 206 -1.54 17.22 -9.16
C ALA A 206 -0.52 16.48 -8.29
N LEU A 207 0.72 16.97 -8.23
CA LEU A 207 1.81 16.31 -7.49
C LEU A 207 2.14 16.97 -6.15
N THR A 208 1.77 18.23 -5.94
CA THR A 208 2.08 18.96 -4.70
C THR A 208 1.40 18.38 -3.47
N ALA A 209 0.27 17.69 -3.65
CA ALA A 209 -0.47 17.03 -2.56
C ALA A 209 0.13 15.67 -2.14
N TRP A 210 1.10 15.14 -2.89
CA TRP A 210 1.66 13.81 -2.64
C TRP A 210 3.06 13.86 -2.05
N THR A 211 3.28 13.05 -1.01
CA THR A 211 4.64 12.61 -0.68
C THR A 211 5.05 11.46 -1.60
N PRO A 212 6.35 11.24 -1.83
CA PRO A 212 6.82 10.10 -2.63
C PRO A 212 6.33 8.75 -2.13
N ILE A 213 6.27 8.58 -0.80
CA ILE A 213 5.88 7.31 -0.16
C ILE A 213 4.37 7.08 -0.31
N ASP A 214 3.54 8.10 -0.08
CA ASP A 214 2.08 7.96 -0.20
C ASP A 214 1.68 7.63 -1.64
N LEU A 215 2.29 8.31 -2.63
CA LEU A 215 2.02 8.02 -4.03
C LEU A 215 2.53 6.63 -4.43
N MET A 216 3.69 6.21 -3.92
CA MET A 216 4.21 4.85 -4.12
C MET A 216 3.27 3.81 -3.53
N PHE A 217 2.82 4.00 -2.28
CA PHE A 217 1.85 3.12 -1.64
C PHE A 217 0.55 3.01 -2.44
N HIS A 218 -0.01 4.15 -2.89
CA HIS A 218 -1.21 4.18 -3.70
C HIS A 218 -1.04 3.37 -4.99
N THR A 219 0.05 3.59 -5.73
CA THR A 219 0.28 2.91 -7.01
C THR A 219 0.65 1.43 -6.87
N ARG A 220 1.17 0.99 -5.71
CA ARG A 220 1.52 -0.41 -5.45
C ARG A 220 0.38 -1.21 -4.79
N SER A 221 -0.58 -0.52 -4.19
CA SER A 221 -1.78 -1.14 -3.61
C SER A 221 -3.01 -1.11 -4.54
N THR A 222 -2.82 -0.67 -5.80
CA THR A 222 -3.84 -0.66 -6.86
C THR A 222 -3.24 -1.17 -8.17
N LEU A 223 -4.06 -1.74 -9.06
CA LEU A 223 -3.58 -2.23 -10.36
C LEU A 223 -3.24 -1.09 -11.33
N GLY A 224 -2.41 -1.41 -12.34
CA GLY A 224 -2.18 -0.58 -13.51
C GLY A 224 -0.81 0.12 -13.58
N ARG A 225 -0.03 0.15 -12.50
CA ARG A 225 1.29 0.82 -12.49
C ARG A 225 2.43 -0.02 -11.93
N HIS A 226 2.24 -1.32 -11.80
CA HIS A 226 3.27 -2.27 -11.37
C HIS A 226 3.06 -3.64 -12.01
N ASP A 227 4.07 -4.50 -11.92
CA ASP A 227 4.08 -5.88 -12.38
C ASP A 227 4.21 -6.91 -11.25
N GLN A 228 4.04 -6.47 -10.00
CA GLN A 228 4.09 -7.35 -8.84
C GLN A 228 2.90 -8.32 -8.85
N ASP A 229 3.08 -9.46 -8.21
CA ASP A 229 1.96 -10.33 -7.88
C ASP A 229 0.96 -9.55 -7.00
N PHE A 230 -0.32 -9.68 -7.33
CA PHE A 230 -1.35 -8.83 -6.74
C PHE A 230 -2.62 -9.62 -6.47
N GLY A 231 -3.23 -9.38 -5.33
CA GLY A 231 -4.47 -10.05 -4.94
C GLY A 231 -4.23 -11.32 -4.12
N VAL A 232 -5.08 -12.34 -4.33
CA VAL A 232 -5.02 -13.62 -3.61
C VAL A 232 -3.98 -14.51 -4.30
N THR A 233 -2.76 -14.51 -3.77
CA THR A 233 -1.64 -15.26 -4.34
C THR A 233 -0.96 -16.19 -3.34
N TYR A 234 -1.35 -16.12 -2.07
CA TYR A 234 -0.77 -16.91 -0.97
C TYR A 234 0.77 -16.84 -0.92
N PRO A 235 1.36 -15.64 -0.76
CA PRO A 235 2.81 -15.46 -0.85
C PRO A 235 3.61 -16.22 0.22
N LEU A 236 2.96 -16.64 1.32
CA LEU A 236 3.55 -17.46 2.38
C LEU A 236 3.20 -18.96 2.25
N GLY A 237 2.64 -19.37 1.12
CA GLY A 237 2.18 -20.71 0.85
C GLY A 237 0.73 -20.94 1.25
N GLU A 238 -0.04 -21.63 0.38
CA GLU A 238 -1.47 -21.88 0.59
C GLU A 238 -1.76 -22.66 1.88
N HIS A 239 -0.83 -23.55 2.26
CA HIS A 239 -0.90 -24.38 3.47
C HIS A 239 0.03 -23.88 4.59
N GLY A 240 0.51 -22.63 4.49
CA GLY A 240 1.34 -22.03 5.52
C GLY A 240 0.61 -21.95 6.86
N SER A 241 1.36 -22.02 7.98
CA SER A 241 0.81 -21.80 9.31
C SER A 241 0.25 -20.37 9.41
N VAL A 242 -1.06 -20.26 9.47
CA VAL A 242 -1.77 -19.00 9.71
C VAL A 242 -2.01 -18.87 11.21
N GLU A 243 -1.79 -17.70 11.74
CA GLU A 243 -2.14 -17.41 13.14
C GLU A 243 -3.63 -17.67 13.39
N PRO A 244 -4.03 -18.18 14.58
CA PRO A 244 -5.44 -18.38 14.91
C PRO A 244 -6.26 -17.10 14.69
N VAL A 245 -7.51 -17.23 14.21
CA VAL A 245 -8.40 -16.07 14.00
C VAL A 245 -8.82 -15.38 15.30
N VAL A 246 -8.72 -16.09 16.42
CA VAL A 246 -8.89 -15.56 17.79
C VAL A 246 -7.57 -15.80 18.52
N LYS A 247 -7.02 -14.77 19.17
CA LYS A 247 -5.86 -14.93 20.05
C LYS A 247 -6.18 -15.85 21.21
N GLU A 248 -5.22 -16.68 21.59
CA GLU A 248 -5.28 -17.37 22.87
C GLU A 248 -5.24 -16.35 24.00
N ALA A 249 -6.19 -16.45 24.90
CA ALA A 249 -6.31 -15.56 26.04
C ALA A 249 -6.54 -16.37 27.32
N ALA A 250 -6.03 -15.82 28.43
CA ALA A 250 -6.32 -16.33 29.75
C ALA A 250 -7.80 -16.09 30.13
N ASP A 251 -8.22 -16.55 31.31
CA ASP A 251 -9.55 -16.24 31.85
C ASP A 251 -9.65 -14.74 32.18
N GLY A 252 -10.47 -14.04 31.38
CA GLY A 252 -10.65 -12.59 31.45
C GLY A 252 -11.91 -12.21 32.24
N ILE A 253 -12.15 -10.91 32.41
CA ILE A 253 -13.36 -10.33 32.99
C ILE A 253 -14.48 -10.45 31.95
N ALA A 254 -15.48 -11.28 32.26
CA ALA A 254 -16.63 -11.46 31.37
C ALA A 254 -17.43 -10.15 31.25
N LEU A 255 -17.78 -9.80 30.02
CA LEU A 255 -18.59 -8.61 29.74
C LEU A 255 -20.08 -8.94 29.72
N PRO A 256 -20.93 -8.01 30.19
CA PRO A 256 -22.38 -8.12 30.03
C PRO A 256 -22.75 -8.20 28.52
N ARG A 257 -23.74 -9.06 28.25
CA ARG A 257 -24.30 -9.19 26.89
C ARG A 257 -25.65 -8.49 26.84
N PRO A 258 -25.95 -7.76 25.75
CA PRO A 258 -27.27 -7.17 25.59
C PRO A 258 -28.33 -8.26 25.47
N SER A 259 -29.52 -8.01 26.03
CA SER A 259 -30.70 -8.87 25.88
C SER A 259 -31.36 -8.67 24.51
N TRP A 260 -32.32 -9.54 24.15
CA TRP A 260 -33.15 -9.33 22.98
C TRP A 260 -34.04 -8.08 23.10
N ASP A 261 -34.50 -7.76 24.30
CA ASP A 261 -35.29 -6.57 24.54
C ASP A 261 -34.47 -5.29 24.34
N ASP A 262 -33.21 -5.29 24.78
CA ASP A 262 -32.26 -4.18 24.48
C ASP A 262 -32.06 -3.99 22.99
N LEU A 263 -31.90 -5.08 22.24
CA LEU A 263 -31.72 -5.02 20.79
C LEU A 263 -33.01 -4.60 20.06
N ALA A 264 -34.18 -5.00 20.56
CA ALA A 264 -35.46 -4.63 19.97
C ALA A 264 -35.85 -3.18 20.25
N ALA A 265 -35.26 -2.58 21.29
CA ALA A 265 -35.43 -1.17 21.63
C ALA A 265 -34.49 -0.22 20.89
N ASP A 266 -33.61 -0.75 20.02
CA ASP A 266 -32.70 0.07 19.25
C ASP A 266 -33.48 1.08 18.37
N PRO A 267 -32.96 2.33 18.24
CA PRO A 267 -33.55 3.29 17.32
C PRO A 267 -33.46 2.83 15.88
N PRO A 268 -34.33 3.30 14.98
CA PRO A 268 -34.26 2.98 13.55
C PRO A 268 -32.88 3.32 12.98
N PHE A 269 -32.34 2.47 12.13
CA PHE A 269 -31.01 2.66 11.51
C PHE A 269 -30.88 4.02 10.81
N SER A 270 -31.91 4.49 10.11
CA SER A 270 -31.92 5.81 9.46
C SER A 270 -31.74 6.95 10.46
N ALA A 271 -32.36 6.86 11.64
CA ALA A 271 -32.19 7.86 12.69
C ALA A 271 -30.74 7.86 13.24
N VAL A 272 -30.17 6.67 13.47
CA VAL A 272 -28.77 6.53 13.91
C VAL A 272 -27.80 7.12 12.89
N ALA A 273 -28.00 6.81 11.59
CA ALA A 273 -27.14 7.31 10.52
C ALA A 273 -27.19 8.84 10.40
N GLU A 274 -28.38 9.43 10.51
CA GLU A 274 -28.57 10.88 10.46
C GLU A 274 -28.03 11.61 11.70
N ALA A 275 -28.18 11.01 12.88
CA ALA A 275 -27.75 11.61 14.14
C ALA A 275 -26.26 11.45 14.42
N HIS A 276 -25.59 10.45 13.79
CA HIS A 276 -24.17 10.19 14.01
C HIS A 276 -23.32 11.44 13.81
N ARG A 277 -22.55 11.82 14.83
CA ARG A 277 -21.56 12.93 14.80
C ARG A 277 -20.33 12.57 15.61
N PRO A 278 -19.11 12.92 15.18
CA PRO A 278 -17.92 12.71 15.97
C PRO A 278 -17.96 13.59 17.25
N ALA A 279 -17.66 12.98 18.38
CA ALA A 279 -17.56 13.70 19.65
C ALA A 279 -16.44 14.74 19.62
N GLN A 280 -16.71 15.96 20.11
CA GLN A 280 -15.70 17.00 20.29
C GLN A 280 -15.06 16.89 21.68
N THR A 281 -15.86 16.63 22.70
CA THR A 281 -15.46 16.47 24.10
C THR A 281 -16.27 15.36 24.74
N PHE A 282 -15.73 14.81 25.82
CA PHE A 282 -16.40 13.81 26.65
C PHE A 282 -16.80 14.42 27.99
N SER A 283 -17.93 13.99 28.56
CA SER A 283 -18.33 14.37 29.89
C SER A 283 -17.41 13.75 30.96
N GLY A 284 -17.47 14.27 32.17
CA GLY A 284 -16.76 13.68 33.32
C GLY A 284 -17.34 12.37 33.82
N GLU A 285 -18.49 11.92 33.27
CA GLU A 285 -19.17 10.69 33.70
C GLU A 285 -18.39 9.45 33.28
N ALA A 286 -18.38 8.45 34.15
CA ALA A 286 -17.81 7.15 33.82
C ALA A 286 -18.77 6.39 32.90
N MET A 287 -18.20 5.74 31.88
CA MET A 287 -18.94 4.75 31.10
C MET A 287 -19.23 3.53 31.96
N THR A 288 -20.34 2.82 31.73
CA THR A 288 -20.60 1.59 32.45
C THR A 288 -20.00 0.36 31.79
N LEU A 289 -19.73 -0.70 32.57
CA LEU A 289 -19.31 -1.99 32.04
C LEU A 289 -20.36 -2.58 31.08
N THR A 290 -21.64 -2.29 31.31
CA THR A 290 -22.75 -2.71 30.45
C THR A 290 -22.70 -2.00 29.10
N ASP A 291 -22.44 -0.69 29.06
CA ASP A 291 -22.31 0.07 27.81
C ASP A 291 -21.11 -0.42 27.00
N LEU A 292 -19.95 -0.60 27.64
CA LEU A 292 -18.76 -1.14 27.02
C LEU A 292 -19.00 -2.56 26.49
N GLY A 293 -19.65 -3.42 27.28
CA GLY A 293 -20.01 -4.76 26.87
C GLY A 293 -20.96 -4.75 25.66
N ALA A 294 -22.02 -3.95 25.70
CA ALA A 294 -22.96 -3.83 24.58
C ALA A 294 -22.30 -3.31 23.32
N LEU A 295 -21.42 -2.29 23.42
CA LEU A 295 -20.67 -1.76 22.28
C LEU A 295 -19.80 -2.85 21.64
N LEU A 296 -18.94 -3.52 22.41
CA LEU A 296 -18.03 -4.55 21.91
C LEU A 296 -18.79 -5.79 21.38
N TYR A 297 -19.87 -6.18 22.03
CA TYR A 297 -20.71 -7.29 21.61
C TYR A 297 -21.34 -7.06 20.24
N ARG A 298 -21.88 -5.87 20.02
CA ARG A 298 -22.58 -5.50 18.78
C ARG A 298 -21.63 -5.23 17.63
N THR A 299 -20.36 -4.91 17.91
CA THR A 299 -19.39 -4.49 16.87
C THR A 299 -18.36 -5.55 16.51
N ALA A 300 -17.90 -6.37 17.47
CA ALA A 300 -16.68 -7.16 17.23
C ALA A 300 -16.75 -8.62 17.72
N ARG A 301 -17.83 -9.07 18.38
CA ARG A 301 -17.92 -10.46 18.85
C ARG A 301 -17.81 -11.47 17.72
N VAL A 302 -17.28 -12.63 18.01
CA VAL A 302 -17.39 -13.80 17.12
C VAL A 302 -18.83 -14.34 17.17
N ARG A 303 -19.50 -14.39 16.02
CA ARG A 303 -20.83 -14.99 15.86
C ARG A 303 -20.73 -16.49 15.57
N SER A 304 -19.77 -16.86 14.72
CA SER A 304 -19.47 -18.25 14.42
C SER A 304 -18.01 -18.41 13.97
N LEU A 305 -17.47 -19.62 14.14
CA LEU A 305 -16.17 -20.05 13.62
C LEU A 305 -16.36 -21.07 12.52
N THR A 306 -15.59 -20.97 11.44
CA THR A 306 -15.56 -21.95 10.36
C THR A 306 -14.19 -22.65 10.36
N GLY A 307 -14.18 -23.95 10.27
CA GLY A 307 -12.99 -24.81 10.38
C GLY A 307 -12.93 -25.54 11.73
N SER A 308 -12.08 -26.56 11.82
CA SER A 308 -11.92 -27.33 13.06
C SER A 308 -10.91 -26.64 13.99
N PRO A 309 -11.27 -26.37 15.24
CA PRO A 309 -10.32 -25.83 16.21
C PRO A 309 -9.16 -26.79 16.52
N SER A 310 -9.25 -28.04 16.09
CA SER A 310 -8.32 -29.12 16.47
C SER A 310 -7.29 -29.48 15.41
N THR A 311 -7.28 -28.83 14.26
CA THR A 311 -6.26 -29.06 13.21
C THR A 311 -5.47 -27.79 12.95
N GLU A 312 -4.19 -27.82 13.29
CA GLU A 312 -3.21 -26.74 13.04
C GLU A 312 -3.05 -26.38 11.55
N ALA A 313 -3.73 -27.08 10.65
CA ALA A 313 -3.51 -27.02 9.20
C ALA A 313 -4.57 -26.22 8.42
N THR A 314 -5.66 -25.76 9.01
CA THR A 314 -6.69 -24.98 8.29
C THR A 314 -6.86 -23.62 8.92
N ALA A 315 -6.70 -22.59 8.10
CA ALA A 315 -7.02 -21.21 8.49
C ALA A 315 -8.46 -21.16 9.00
N THR A 316 -8.65 -21.02 10.31
CA THR A 316 -9.96 -20.76 10.90
C THR A 316 -10.41 -19.36 10.49
N THR A 317 -11.59 -19.25 9.89
CA THR A 317 -12.27 -17.98 9.65
C THR A 317 -13.34 -17.76 10.73
N SER A 318 -13.76 -16.51 10.92
CA SER A 318 -14.83 -16.18 11.83
C SER A 318 -15.85 -15.26 11.17
N ASP A 319 -17.11 -15.35 11.58
CA ASP A 319 -18.14 -14.37 11.26
C ASP A 319 -18.24 -13.37 12.42
N ARG A 320 -18.16 -12.07 12.12
CA ARG A 320 -18.25 -10.96 13.07
C ARG A 320 -19.19 -9.88 12.54
N PRO A 321 -19.69 -8.94 13.39
CA PRO A 321 -20.58 -7.88 12.94
C PRO A 321 -19.98 -6.90 11.95
N HIS A 322 -18.67 -6.62 12.03
CA HIS A 322 -17.97 -5.80 11.06
C HIS A 322 -17.39 -6.66 9.93
N PRO A 323 -17.37 -6.16 8.69
CA PRO A 323 -16.74 -6.87 7.56
C PRO A 323 -15.22 -6.84 7.66
N THR A 324 -14.59 -7.78 6.97
CA THR A 324 -13.14 -7.83 6.78
C THR A 324 -12.80 -8.46 5.44
N SER A 325 -11.65 -8.16 4.92
CA SER A 325 -11.17 -8.69 3.64
C SER A 325 -10.95 -10.20 3.73
N GLY A 326 -11.78 -10.97 2.99
CA GLY A 326 -11.68 -12.42 2.88
C GLY A 326 -11.78 -13.20 4.18
N ASP A 327 -12.57 -12.70 5.13
CA ASP A 327 -12.83 -13.28 6.46
C ASP A 327 -11.56 -13.49 7.32
N CYS A 328 -10.52 -12.70 7.06
CA CYS A 328 -9.24 -12.81 7.75
C CYS A 328 -9.33 -12.35 9.20
N HIS A 329 -10.15 -11.34 9.52
CA HIS A 329 -10.31 -10.76 10.85
C HIS A 329 -8.96 -10.54 11.57
N GLU A 330 -8.10 -9.78 10.95
CA GLU A 330 -6.77 -9.43 11.42
C GLU A 330 -6.78 -8.39 12.54
N LEU A 331 -7.90 -7.67 12.68
CA LEU A 331 -8.02 -6.58 13.65
C LEU A 331 -8.29 -7.09 15.06
N GLU A 332 -7.57 -6.52 16.03
CA GLU A 332 -7.75 -6.73 17.46
C GLU A 332 -8.16 -5.42 18.14
N LEU A 333 -8.86 -5.52 19.27
CA LEU A 333 -9.29 -4.39 20.07
C LEU A 333 -8.65 -4.42 21.45
N TYR A 334 -8.05 -3.29 21.83
CA TYR A 334 -7.52 -3.07 23.19
C TYR A 334 -8.27 -1.90 23.82
N ALA A 335 -8.82 -2.13 25.01
CA ALA A 335 -9.49 -1.10 25.77
C ALA A 335 -8.53 -0.46 26.77
N VAL A 336 -8.25 0.82 26.59
CA VAL A 336 -7.54 1.67 27.54
C VAL A 336 -8.61 2.39 28.37
N VAL A 337 -8.75 1.99 29.61
CA VAL A 337 -9.84 2.42 30.49
C VAL A 337 -9.33 3.47 31.48
N ASP A 338 -9.88 4.67 31.38
CA ASP A 338 -9.70 5.73 32.36
C ASP A 338 -10.80 5.73 33.44
N ARG A 339 -12.06 5.72 33.00
CA ARG A 339 -13.24 5.77 33.86
C ARG A 339 -14.33 4.84 33.34
N CYS A 340 -14.46 3.65 33.96
CA CYS A 340 -15.54 2.72 33.65
C CYS A 340 -16.10 2.11 34.95
N ALA A 341 -17.36 2.37 35.23
CA ALA A 341 -18.02 1.82 36.41
C ALA A 341 -18.12 0.29 36.29
N GLY A 342 -17.59 -0.43 37.27
CA GLY A 342 -17.52 -1.89 37.27
C GLY A 342 -16.25 -2.47 36.65
N LEU A 343 -15.32 -1.63 36.18
CA LEU A 343 -14.02 -2.05 35.64
C LEU A 343 -12.90 -1.16 36.21
N ALA A 344 -11.80 -1.76 36.63
CA ALA A 344 -10.67 -1.02 37.14
C ALA A 344 -10.02 -0.18 36.01
N ARG A 345 -9.41 0.96 36.36
CA ARG A 345 -8.55 1.70 35.42
C ARG A 345 -7.38 0.84 34.99
N GLY A 346 -7.10 0.78 33.70
CA GLY A 346 -6.04 -0.09 33.17
C GLY A 346 -6.19 -0.34 31.69
N VAL A 347 -5.45 -1.32 31.22
CA VAL A 347 -5.38 -1.72 29.81
C VAL A 347 -5.86 -3.17 29.67
N TYR A 348 -6.65 -3.43 28.65
CA TYR A 348 -7.27 -4.73 28.44
C TYR A 348 -7.29 -5.14 26.99
N HIS A 349 -6.99 -6.41 26.68
CA HIS A 349 -7.25 -7.00 25.36
C HIS A 349 -8.68 -7.57 25.34
N TYR A 350 -9.46 -7.28 24.30
CA TYR A 350 -10.80 -7.84 24.12
C TYR A 350 -10.73 -9.21 23.45
N ASP A 351 -11.23 -10.24 24.13
CA ASP A 351 -11.46 -11.57 23.54
C ASP A 351 -12.86 -11.60 22.89
N PRO A 352 -12.94 -11.57 21.54
CA PRO A 352 -14.21 -11.53 20.83
C PRO A 352 -14.97 -12.85 20.86
N TYR A 353 -14.31 -13.96 21.16
CA TYR A 353 -14.92 -15.29 21.22
C TYR A 353 -15.61 -15.54 22.59
N ARG A 354 -14.91 -15.22 23.69
CA ARG A 354 -15.47 -15.34 25.03
C ARG A 354 -16.32 -14.14 25.44
N HIS A 355 -16.20 -13.03 24.74
CA HIS A 355 -16.73 -11.72 25.09
C HIS A 355 -16.24 -11.29 26.47
N ALA A 356 -14.94 -11.17 26.60
CA ALA A 356 -14.25 -10.88 27.85
C ALA A 356 -13.10 -9.88 27.65
N LEU A 357 -12.69 -9.22 28.72
CA LEU A 357 -11.52 -8.34 28.75
C LEU A 357 -10.39 -9.01 29.54
N ASN A 358 -9.26 -9.20 28.90
CA ASN A 358 -8.05 -9.75 29.49
C ASN A 358 -7.16 -8.60 29.96
N PRO A 359 -6.87 -8.44 31.27
CA PRO A 359 -6.03 -7.37 31.78
C PRO A 359 -4.59 -7.51 31.27
N LEU A 360 -3.96 -6.38 31.01
CA LEU A 360 -2.55 -6.25 30.65
C LEU A 360 -1.83 -5.36 31.68
N ASP A 361 -0.53 -5.52 31.80
CA ASP A 361 0.30 -4.79 32.79
C ASP A 361 0.71 -3.37 32.32
N GLY A 362 0.22 -2.90 31.18
CA GLY A 362 0.58 -1.61 30.60
C GLY A 362 -0.03 -0.41 31.34
N ASP A 363 0.65 0.75 31.26
CA ASP A 363 0.15 2.01 31.84
C ASP A 363 -0.83 2.69 30.87
N PRO A 364 -2.11 2.91 31.25
CA PRO A 364 -3.08 3.59 30.42
C PRO A 364 -2.71 5.07 30.14
N ASP A 365 -1.97 5.74 31.01
CA ASP A 365 -1.65 7.16 30.89
C ASP A 365 -0.86 7.48 29.64
N GLU A 366 0.06 6.61 29.24
CA GLU A 366 0.89 6.79 28.06
C GLU A 366 0.04 6.95 26.78
N LEU A 367 -0.98 6.09 26.61
CA LEU A 367 -1.86 6.14 25.45
C LEU A 367 -2.95 7.22 25.55
N LEU A 368 -3.44 7.51 26.75
CA LEU A 368 -4.42 8.58 26.95
C LEU A 368 -3.80 9.95 26.67
N VAL A 369 -2.52 10.15 26.99
CA VAL A 369 -1.77 11.38 26.68
C VAL A 369 -1.47 11.45 25.18
N SER A 370 -1.02 10.35 24.56
CA SER A 370 -0.70 10.32 23.13
C SER A 370 -1.92 10.57 22.23
N ALA A 371 -3.12 10.25 22.72
CA ALA A 371 -4.38 10.51 22.01
C ALA A 371 -4.65 12.00 21.76
N ASN A 372 -3.94 12.91 22.44
CA ASN A 372 -3.99 14.37 22.27
C ASN A 372 -5.41 14.95 22.24
N LEU A 373 -6.27 14.45 23.12
CA LEU A 373 -7.64 14.96 23.31
C LEU A 373 -7.67 16.04 24.39
N ALA A 374 -8.57 17.03 24.23
CA ALA A 374 -8.74 18.11 25.20
C ALA A 374 -9.10 17.60 26.60
N SER A 375 -9.76 16.43 26.68
CA SER A 375 -10.01 15.69 27.93
C SER A 375 -9.90 14.20 27.65
N PRO A 376 -9.34 13.39 28.56
CA PRO A 376 -9.28 11.96 28.41
C PRO A 376 -10.69 11.37 28.27
N PRO A 377 -10.92 10.48 27.28
CA PRO A 377 -12.19 9.78 27.13
C PRO A 377 -12.35 8.78 28.30
N PRO A 378 -13.57 8.42 28.69
CA PRO A 378 -13.78 7.33 29.64
C PRO A 378 -13.12 6.02 29.20
N VAL A 379 -13.21 5.67 27.91
CA VAL A 379 -12.56 4.51 27.30
C VAL A 379 -11.98 4.91 25.94
N LEU A 380 -10.74 4.49 25.69
CA LEU A 380 -10.10 4.56 24.40
C LEU A 380 -9.92 3.13 23.86
N LEU A 381 -10.59 2.81 22.77
CA LEU A 381 -10.40 1.56 22.06
C LEU A 381 -9.28 1.74 21.02
N MET A 382 -8.17 1.04 21.20
CA MET A 382 -7.10 0.97 20.21
C MET A 382 -7.34 -0.22 19.29
N VAL A 383 -7.29 0.03 17.99
CA VAL A 383 -7.41 -0.98 16.95
C VAL A 383 -6.01 -1.34 16.47
N THR A 384 -5.62 -2.58 16.64
CA THR A 384 -4.36 -3.10 16.08
C THR A 384 -4.65 -4.08 14.94
N ALA A 385 -3.65 -4.33 14.12
CA ALA A 385 -3.73 -5.30 13.03
C ALA A 385 -2.60 -6.32 13.12
N ARG A 386 -2.95 -7.59 13.07
CA ARG A 386 -2.01 -8.72 12.91
C ARG A 386 -1.72 -8.92 11.43
N PHE A 387 -0.64 -8.33 10.96
CA PHE A 387 -0.35 -8.22 9.53
C PHE A 387 -0.26 -9.56 8.81
N ARG A 388 0.26 -10.58 9.46
CA ARG A 388 0.44 -11.91 8.87
C ARG A 388 -0.86 -12.58 8.48
N ARG A 389 -1.97 -12.26 9.15
CA ARG A 389 -3.29 -12.79 8.80
C ARG A 389 -3.79 -12.35 7.43
N LEU A 390 -3.40 -11.16 6.97
CA LEU A 390 -3.70 -10.68 5.61
C LEU A 390 -2.58 -10.99 4.62
N SER A 391 -1.32 -10.75 4.99
CA SER A 391 -0.19 -10.97 4.10
C SER A 391 0.07 -12.46 3.79
N TRP A 392 -0.50 -13.39 4.55
CA TRP A 392 -0.53 -14.80 4.17
C TRP A 392 -1.33 -15.02 2.88
N LYS A 393 -2.46 -14.36 2.72
CA LYS A 393 -3.41 -14.55 1.60
C LYS A 393 -3.20 -13.56 0.47
N TYR A 394 -2.91 -12.30 0.82
CA TYR A 394 -2.87 -11.19 -0.12
C TYR A 394 -1.46 -10.67 -0.35
N ASN A 395 -1.12 -10.42 -1.61
CA ASN A 395 0.10 -9.75 -2.02
C ASN A 395 -0.21 -8.39 -2.66
N GLY A 396 0.66 -7.41 -2.44
CA GLY A 396 0.56 -6.07 -3.01
C GLY A 396 -0.42 -5.14 -2.31
N LEU A 397 -1.55 -5.66 -1.81
CA LEU A 397 -2.63 -4.84 -1.20
C LEU A 397 -2.86 -5.08 0.29
N GLY A 398 -2.08 -5.93 0.95
CA GLY A 398 -2.32 -6.33 2.34
C GLY A 398 -2.52 -5.16 3.30
N TYR A 399 -1.63 -4.16 3.31
CA TYR A 399 -1.77 -3.02 4.22
C TYR A 399 -2.91 -2.07 3.86
N SER A 400 -3.25 -1.91 2.57
CA SER A 400 -4.43 -1.13 2.17
C SER A 400 -5.73 -1.77 2.64
N LEU A 401 -5.81 -3.10 2.64
CA LEU A 401 -6.95 -3.84 3.20
C LEU A 401 -7.05 -3.63 4.72
N VAL A 402 -5.93 -3.69 5.46
CA VAL A 402 -5.92 -3.37 6.90
C VAL A 402 -6.57 -2.02 7.17
N LEU A 403 -6.17 -0.98 6.41
CA LEU A 403 -6.72 0.37 6.60
C LEU A 403 -8.21 0.45 6.23
N THR A 404 -8.62 -0.26 5.20
CA THR A 404 -10.02 -0.34 4.77
C THR A 404 -10.88 -1.04 5.81
N ASP A 405 -10.41 -2.18 6.32
CA ASP A 405 -11.10 -2.99 7.33
C ASP A 405 -11.17 -2.24 8.68
N ALA A 406 -10.10 -1.52 9.05
CA ALA A 406 -10.09 -0.64 10.22
C ALA A 406 -11.15 0.48 10.09
N GLY A 407 -11.27 1.09 8.91
CA GLY A 407 -12.32 2.07 8.62
C GLY A 407 -13.73 1.49 8.78
N ALA A 408 -13.96 0.26 8.31
CA ALA A 408 -15.24 -0.44 8.44
C ALA A 408 -15.58 -0.76 9.89
N LEU A 409 -14.59 -1.22 10.68
CA LEU A 409 -14.76 -1.47 12.11
C LEU A 409 -15.09 -0.18 12.86
N VAL A 410 -14.36 0.90 12.62
CA VAL A 410 -14.60 2.20 13.27
C VAL A 410 -15.95 2.77 12.90
N GLN A 411 -16.40 2.62 11.65
CA GLN A 411 -17.76 3.04 11.26
C GLN A 411 -18.82 2.21 12.00
N THR A 412 -18.61 0.89 12.15
CA THR A 412 -19.50 0.02 12.93
C THR A 412 -19.54 0.45 14.39
N LEU A 413 -18.37 0.72 15.02
CA LEU A 413 -18.27 1.27 16.37
C LEU A 413 -19.07 2.58 16.52
N SER A 414 -18.92 3.49 15.53
CA SER A 414 -19.55 4.80 15.56
C SER A 414 -21.09 4.71 15.51
N LEU A 415 -21.62 3.89 14.62
CA LEU A 415 -23.07 3.70 14.51
C LEU A 415 -23.65 3.02 15.74
N VAL A 416 -22.99 1.98 16.27
CA VAL A 416 -23.44 1.29 17.49
C VAL A 416 -23.32 2.20 18.72
N ALA A 417 -22.26 2.98 18.86
CA ALA A 417 -22.14 3.96 19.93
C ALA A 417 -23.31 4.96 19.87
N THR A 418 -23.62 5.50 18.69
CA THR A 418 -24.77 6.41 18.51
C THR A 418 -26.10 5.74 18.89
N ALA A 419 -26.32 4.48 18.48
CA ALA A 419 -27.53 3.72 18.87
C ALA A 419 -27.65 3.50 20.37
N LEU A 420 -26.52 3.40 21.08
CA LEU A 420 -26.43 3.28 22.53
C LEU A 420 -26.50 4.63 23.26
N GLY A 421 -26.69 5.75 22.57
CA GLY A 421 -26.65 7.09 23.18
C GLY A 421 -25.24 7.52 23.63
N LEU A 422 -24.21 6.83 23.18
CA LEU A 422 -22.81 7.15 23.47
C LEU A 422 -22.24 8.10 22.39
N ALA A 423 -21.30 8.92 22.82
CA ALA A 423 -20.51 9.76 21.94
C ALA A 423 -19.20 9.06 21.60
N GLY A 424 -18.80 9.08 20.31
CA GLY A 424 -17.58 8.47 19.86
C GLY A 424 -16.79 9.36 18.91
N ARG A 425 -15.46 9.16 18.87
CA ARG A 425 -14.55 9.86 17.97
C ARG A 425 -13.43 8.95 17.51
N ARG A 426 -13.27 8.84 16.19
CA ARG A 426 -12.08 8.21 15.59
C ARG A 426 -10.84 9.04 15.86
N LEU A 427 -9.74 8.36 16.14
CA LEU A 427 -8.42 8.93 16.27
C LEU A 427 -7.51 8.34 15.19
N ASP A 428 -6.87 9.21 14.44
CA ASP A 428 -5.94 8.84 13.38
C ASP A 428 -4.49 8.96 13.90
N GLY A 429 -3.58 8.17 13.31
CA GLY A 429 -2.16 8.25 13.59
C GLY A 429 -1.79 7.88 15.03
N PRO A 430 -2.13 6.67 15.51
CA PRO A 430 -1.73 6.22 16.83
C PRO A 430 -0.21 6.18 16.97
N ASP A 431 0.30 6.41 18.20
CA ASP A 431 1.70 6.17 18.52
C ASP A 431 1.95 4.66 18.56
N ILE A 432 2.67 4.15 17.56
CA ILE A 432 2.92 2.71 17.42
C ILE A 432 3.92 2.18 18.45
N GLU A 433 4.90 2.99 18.86
CA GLU A 433 5.89 2.61 19.87
C GLU A 433 5.24 2.54 21.25
N ALA A 434 4.49 3.59 21.64
CA ALA A 434 3.73 3.59 22.88
C ALA A 434 2.73 2.43 22.93
N SER A 435 2.00 2.19 21.84
CA SER A 435 1.05 1.08 21.75
C SER A 435 1.74 -0.28 21.89
N ALA A 436 2.89 -0.47 21.24
CA ALA A 436 3.66 -1.71 21.33
C ALA A 436 4.16 -1.96 22.76
N GLN A 437 4.66 -0.92 23.43
CA GLN A 437 5.13 -1.00 24.80
C GLN A 437 3.99 -1.32 25.78
N VAL A 438 2.89 -0.60 25.68
CA VAL A 438 1.74 -0.73 26.59
C VAL A 438 1.02 -2.06 26.44
N PHE A 439 0.91 -2.58 25.22
CA PHE A 439 0.23 -3.86 24.95
C PHE A 439 1.18 -5.06 24.93
N GLY A 440 2.49 -4.85 25.04
CA GLY A 440 3.50 -5.92 24.97
C GLY A 440 3.60 -6.56 23.59
N LEU A 441 3.54 -5.74 22.52
CA LEU A 441 3.56 -6.20 21.12
C LEU A 441 4.91 -5.97 20.43
N ASP A 442 5.19 -6.77 19.42
CA ASP A 442 6.16 -6.42 18.38
C ASP A 442 5.41 -5.72 17.25
N TRP A 443 5.59 -4.40 17.12
CA TRP A 443 4.87 -3.58 16.14
C TRP A 443 5.06 -4.03 14.68
N ARG A 444 6.07 -4.85 14.40
CA ARG A 444 6.31 -5.41 13.05
C ARG A 444 5.36 -6.57 12.74
N THR A 445 4.82 -7.22 13.75
CA THR A 445 3.89 -8.34 13.62
C THR A 445 2.45 -7.93 13.89
N GLU A 446 2.26 -7.08 14.91
CA GLU A 446 0.96 -6.49 15.27
C GLU A 446 1.17 -5.05 15.73
N SER A 447 0.47 -4.12 15.09
CA SER A 447 0.61 -2.69 15.38
C SER A 447 -0.73 -1.98 15.39
N SER A 448 -0.81 -0.90 16.17
CA SER A 448 -1.97 0.00 16.18
C SER A 448 -2.09 0.71 14.83
N VAL A 449 -3.32 0.78 14.32
CA VAL A 449 -3.65 1.40 13.01
C VAL A 449 -4.62 2.56 13.15
N CYS A 450 -5.45 2.57 14.18
CA CYS A 450 -6.29 3.71 14.57
C CYS A 450 -6.77 3.54 16.01
N GLY A 451 -7.42 4.58 16.54
CA GLY A 451 -8.09 4.56 17.83
C GLY A 451 -9.56 4.98 17.72
N TYR A 452 -10.34 4.67 18.73
CA TYR A 452 -11.72 5.11 18.87
C TYR A 452 -12.00 5.49 20.32
N ALA A 453 -12.09 6.80 20.60
CA ALA A 453 -12.46 7.33 21.90
C ALA A 453 -13.97 7.25 22.07
N VAL A 454 -14.47 6.78 23.24
CA VAL A 454 -15.90 6.60 23.51
C VAL A 454 -16.24 6.94 24.95
N GLY A 455 -17.44 7.48 25.13
CA GLY A 455 -18.00 7.87 26.44
C GLY A 455 -19.31 8.62 26.27
N HIS A 456 -19.75 9.33 27.32
CA HIS A 456 -20.90 10.22 27.24
C HIS A 456 -20.48 11.59 26.65
N ALA A 457 -21.37 12.22 25.87
CA ALA A 457 -21.08 13.51 25.24
C ALA A 457 -20.83 14.60 26.30
N GLY A 458 -19.77 15.38 26.07
CA GLY A 458 -19.52 16.60 26.84
C GLY A 458 -20.38 17.77 26.32
N THR A 459 -20.41 18.88 27.09
CA THR A 459 -20.99 20.13 26.64
C THR A 459 -20.04 20.80 25.66
N GLY A 460 -20.35 20.85 24.40
CA GLY A 460 -19.50 21.52 23.41
C GLY A 460 -20.07 21.44 22.01
N PHE A 461 -19.79 22.45 21.28
CA PHE A 461 -19.91 22.78 19.88
C PHE A 461 -20.86 21.91 19.03
N THR A 462 -22.07 22.43 18.83
CA THR A 462 -22.86 22.18 17.62
C THR A 462 -22.24 23.00 16.51
N GLY A 463 -21.67 22.34 15.50
CA GLY A 463 -21.00 23.04 14.38
C GLY A 463 -21.93 24.05 13.71
N ASP A 464 -21.39 25.22 13.35
CA ASP A 464 -22.09 26.30 12.62
C ASP A 464 -22.39 25.96 11.13
N GLY A 465 -22.57 24.66 10.82
CA GLY A 465 -22.93 24.23 9.47
C GLY A 465 -24.39 24.57 9.16
N TYR A 466 -24.66 25.15 7.98
CA TYR A 466 -26.05 25.25 7.50
C TYR A 466 -26.50 23.93 6.91
N PRO A 467 -27.74 23.50 7.19
CA PRO A 467 -28.32 22.41 6.41
C PRO A 467 -28.47 22.83 4.94
N VAL A 468 -27.91 22.03 4.03
CA VAL A 468 -27.89 22.32 2.59
C VAL A 468 -29.17 21.87 1.92
N ASN A 469 -29.75 20.75 2.38
CA ASN A 469 -31.01 20.17 1.90
C ASN A 469 -31.77 19.64 3.10
N ASP A 470 -33.11 19.62 3.03
CA ASP A 470 -34.02 19.01 3.99
C ASP A 470 -33.59 19.16 5.48
N ALA A 471 -33.57 20.41 5.94
CA ALA A 471 -33.18 20.76 7.32
C ALA A 471 -33.97 20.01 8.42
N GLU A 472 -35.08 19.39 8.06
CA GLU A 472 -35.94 18.64 8.97
C GLU A 472 -35.39 17.25 9.33
N TRP A 473 -34.61 16.61 8.44
CA TRP A 473 -34.10 15.26 8.65
C TRP A 473 -33.28 15.10 9.95
N PRO A 474 -32.27 15.94 10.24
CA PRO A 474 -31.53 15.83 11.50
C PRO A 474 -32.39 16.03 12.74
N MET A 475 -33.40 16.91 12.69
CA MET A 475 -34.31 17.13 13.82
C MET A 475 -35.24 15.94 14.06
N LEU A 476 -35.79 15.35 12.97
CA LEU A 476 -36.61 14.14 13.05
C LEU A 476 -35.78 12.95 13.57
N ALA A 477 -34.55 12.80 13.10
CA ALA A 477 -33.65 11.77 13.59
C ALA A 477 -33.34 11.93 15.08
N ALA A 478 -33.04 13.14 15.54
CA ALA A 478 -32.83 13.43 16.96
C ALA A 478 -34.05 13.10 17.82
N ALA A 479 -35.26 13.39 17.31
CA ALA A 479 -36.51 13.07 18.01
C ALA A 479 -36.79 11.56 18.11
N LEU A 480 -36.23 10.75 17.19
CA LEU A 480 -36.34 9.28 17.22
C LEU A 480 -35.27 8.63 18.11
N LEU A 481 -34.25 9.38 18.52
CA LEU A 481 -33.19 8.93 19.42
C LEU A 481 -33.46 9.32 20.90
N ALA A 482 -34.34 10.32 21.12
CA ALA A 482 -34.72 10.78 22.45
C ALA A 482 -35.80 9.89 23.08
#